data_85325753cd8b01737b29cd0e581ff8bf
#
_entry.id   85325753cd8b01737b29cd0e581ff8bf
#
_cell.length_a   1.000
_cell.length_b   1.000
_cell.length_c   1.000
_cell.angle_alpha   90.00
_cell.angle_beta   90.00
_cell.angle_gamma   90.00
#
_symmetry.space_group_name_H-M   'P 1'
#
loop_
_entity.id
_entity.type
_entity.pdbx_description
1 polymer ?
#
loop_
_entity_poly.entity_id
_entity_poly.type
_entity_poly.pdbx_seq_one_letter_code
_entity_poly.pdbx_strand_id
1 'polypeptide(L)'
;AATVPVLLHEGHPIYESHEQLRYVASMASDGDLLLPRDAEARQVMDEWVQKTSLLGDDPISSPEATAGNAAPGLTIPIFASMVTNTPIRKIAEGVLFHRIKKRAVFFLLMKLSGLQKTLKLKPIVDIINRSATAMAAHMDDLETALEHSGGPWICGDQFTLADVGMMVILDRLREGDWLDLLVHRRPVICDYWIA
;
A
#
# COMPACT_ATOMS: atom_id res chain seq x y z
N ALA A 1 -18.09 -6.61 1.89
CA ALA A 1 -16.82 -7.06 1.31
C ALA A 1 -15.91 -7.46 2.47
N ALA A 2 -15.29 -8.64 2.40
CA ALA A 2 -14.29 -8.98 3.38
C ALA A 2 -13.00 -8.24 3.01
N THR A 3 -12.75 -7.12 3.66
CA THR A 3 -11.46 -6.44 3.62
C THR A 3 -10.60 -6.97 4.75
N VAL A 4 -9.33 -7.14 4.53
CA VAL A 4 -8.32 -7.54 5.52
C VAL A 4 -7.20 -6.51 5.50
N PRO A 5 -6.63 -6.17 6.66
CA PRO A 5 -6.95 -6.67 8.01
C PRO A 5 -8.27 -6.12 8.58
N VAL A 6 -8.82 -6.82 9.58
CA VAL A 6 -9.91 -6.32 10.41
C VAL A 6 -9.45 -6.40 11.86
N LEU A 7 -9.47 -5.27 12.55
CA LEU A 7 -9.23 -5.20 13.98
C LEU A 7 -10.57 -5.40 14.70
N LEU A 8 -10.62 -6.31 15.66
CA LEU A 8 -11.80 -6.54 16.50
C LEU A 8 -11.48 -6.15 17.94
N HIS A 9 -12.19 -5.17 18.49
CA HIS A 9 -12.05 -4.77 19.88
C HIS A 9 -13.43 -4.69 20.55
N GLU A 10 -13.61 -5.39 21.66
CA GLU A 10 -14.88 -5.47 22.42
C GLU A 10 -16.10 -5.83 21.56
N GLY A 11 -15.92 -6.68 20.55
CA GLY A 11 -16.97 -7.08 19.62
C GLY A 11 -17.24 -6.10 18.47
N HIS A 12 -16.58 -4.96 18.43
CA HIS A 12 -16.71 -3.96 17.38
C HIS A 12 -15.58 -4.10 16.32
N PRO A 13 -15.92 -4.30 15.05
CA PRO A 13 -14.93 -4.39 13.98
C PRO A 13 -14.50 -3.00 13.51
N ILE A 14 -13.20 -2.78 13.40
CA ILE A 14 -12.58 -1.60 12.80
C ILE A 14 -11.96 -2.01 11.48
N TYR A 15 -12.44 -1.42 10.41
CA TYR A 15 -12.00 -1.67 9.05
C TYR A 15 -11.01 -0.58 8.64
N GLU A 16 -10.33 -0.77 7.51
CA GLU A 16 -9.34 0.12 6.91
C GLU A 16 -8.10 0.36 7.80
N SER A 17 -6.92 0.16 7.22
CA SER A 17 -5.66 0.18 7.99
C SER A 17 -5.37 1.54 8.62
N HIS A 18 -5.70 2.64 7.95
CA HIS A 18 -5.51 3.98 8.49
C HIS A 18 -6.42 4.28 9.70
N GLU A 19 -7.65 3.77 9.72
CA GLU A 19 -8.54 3.87 10.88
C GLU A 19 -8.05 2.99 12.04
N GLN A 20 -7.52 1.80 11.72
CA GLN A 20 -6.91 0.92 12.72
C GLN A 20 -5.67 1.55 13.35
N LEU A 21 -4.82 2.23 12.58
CA LEU A 21 -3.67 2.98 13.09
C LEU A 21 -4.10 4.04 14.09
N ARG A 22 -5.06 4.89 13.73
CA ARG A 22 -5.61 5.93 14.62
C ARG A 22 -6.20 5.33 15.89
N TYR A 23 -6.97 4.26 15.74
CA TYR A 23 -7.60 3.60 16.86
C TYR A 23 -6.57 3.01 17.83
N VAL A 24 -5.58 2.27 17.33
CA VAL A 24 -4.52 1.68 18.17
C VAL A 24 -3.73 2.77 18.88
N ALA A 25 -3.37 3.86 18.20
CA ALA A 25 -2.69 4.99 18.82
C ALA A 25 -3.54 5.64 19.94
N SER A 26 -4.86 5.74 19.76
CA SER A 26 -5.75 6.30 20.79
C SER A 26 -5.89 5.42 22.03
N MET A 27 -5.61 4.11 21.89
CA MET A 27 -5.73 3.12 22.98
C MET A 27 -4.40 2.83 23.68
N ALA A 28 -3.28 3.08 23.01
CA ALA A 28 -1.95 2.83 23.56
C ALA A 28 -1.60 3.90 24.60
N SER A 29 -0.97 3.49 25.72
CA SER A 29 -0.51 4.40 26.77
C SER A 29 0.42 5.50 26.26
N ASP A 30 1.23 5.16 25.26
CA ASP A 30 2.22 6.04 24.64
C ASP A 30 1.81 6.54 23.24
N GLY A 31 0.54 6.32 22.86
CA GLY A 31 0.02 6.67 21.54
C GLY A 31 0.11 8.18 21.23
N ASP A 32 0.05 9.01 22.26
CA ASP A 32 0.22 10.46 22.13
C ASP A 32 1.61 10.85 21.59
N LEU A 33 2.61 10.00 21.72
CA LEU A 33 3.94 10.24 21.14
C LEU A 33 3.95 10.23 19.62
N LEU A 34 2.98 9.55 18.99
CA LEU A 34 2.80 9.47 17.54
C LEU A 34 1.88 10.57 16.99
N LEU A 35 1.34 11.42 17.85
CA LEU A 35 0.40 12.47 17.50
C LEU A 35 1.02 13.86 17.75
N PRO A 36 1.22 14.68 16.72
CA PRO A 36 1.73 16.03 16.90
C PRO A 36 0.82 16.84 17.82
N ARG A 37 1.42 17.69 18.68
CA ARG A 37 0.67 18.61 19.54
C ARG A 37 0.24 19.85 18.79
N ASP A 38 1.05 20.28 17.83
CA ASP A 38 0.74 21.39 16.96
C ASP A 38 -0.39 21.04 15.98
N ALA A 39 -1.32 21.97 15.78
CA ALA A 39 -2.51 21.74 14.94
C ALA A 39 -2.16 21.61 13.45
N GLU A 40 -1.19 22.41 12.98
CA GLU A 40 -0.75 22.37 11.57
C GLU A 40 -0.03 21.04 11.27
N ALA A 41 0.92 20.64 12.12
CA ALA A 41 1.59 19.36 12.02
C ALA A 41 0.61 18.18 12.12
N ARG A 42 -0.44 18.30 12.94
CA ARG A 42 -1.49 17.28 13.02
C ARG A 42 -2.31 17.18 11.74
N GLN A 43 -2.60 18.29 11.10
CA GLN A 43 -3.28 18.29 9.79
C GLN A 43 -2.41 17.61 8.75
N VAL A 44 -1.12 17.94 8.66
CA VAL A 44 -0.16 17.28 7.75
C VAL A 44 -0.11 15.77 8.02
N MET A 45 -0.01 15.36 9.29
CA MET A 45 -0.05 13.93 9.66
C MET A 45 -1.32 13.26 9.16
N ASP A 46 -2.50 13.85 9.39
CA ASP A 46 -3.78 13.26 8.98
C ASP A 46 -3.91 13.13 7.46
N GLU A 47 -3.44 14.13 6.71
CA GLU A 47 -3.39 14.08 5.24
C GLU A 47 -2.48 12.93 4.76
N TRP A 48 -1.32 12.74 5.37
CA TRP A 48 -0.40 11.67 5.03
C TRP A 48 -0.91 10.30 5.47
N VAL A 49 -1.53 10.16 6.63
CA VAL A 49 -2.20 8.92 7.04
C VAL A 49 -3.26 8.52 6.02
N GLN A 50 -4.00 9.48 5.46
CA GLN A 50 -4.95 9.23 4.39
C GLN A 50 -4.26 8.84 3.08
N LYS A 51 -3.19 9.53 2.67
CA LYS A 51 -2.40 9.20 1.48
C LYS A 51 -1.79 7.80 1.56
N THR A 52 -1.23 7.43 2.72
CA THR A 52 -0.62 6.10 2.93
C THR A 52 -1.62 4.95 2.99
N SER A 53 -2.91 5.25 3.16
CA SER A 53 -3.96 4.24 3.07
C SER A 53 -4.07 3.61 1.68
N LEU A 54 -3.58 4.31 0.64
CA LEU A 54 -3.68 3.93 -0.76
C LEU A 54 -5.11 3.53 -1.16
N LEU A 55 -6.11 4.18 -0.58
CA LEU A 55 -7.51 3.98 -0.94
C LEU A 55 -7.77 4.51 -2.34
N GLY A 56 -8.50 3.75 -3.12
CA GLY A 56 -8.90 4.10 -4.47
C GLY A 56 -9.58 2.94 -5.17
N ASP A 57 -9.88 3.11 -6.45
CA ASP A 57 -10.53 2.09 -7.25
C ASP A 57 -9.60 0.92 -7.58
N ASP A 58 -10.17 -0.29 -7.65
CA ASP A 58 -9.43 -1.49 -8.02
C ASP A 58 -8.93 -1.41 -9.49
N PRO A 59 -7.61 -1.46 -9.75
CA PRO A 59 -7.06 -1.31 -11.10
C PRO A 59 -7.51 -2.40 -12.09
N ILE A 60 -7.99 -3.56 -11.59
CA ILE A 60 -8.52 -4.64 -12.44
C ILE A 60 -9.97 -4.36 -12.82
N SER A 61 -10.75 -3.76 -11.91
CA SER A 61 -12.16 -3.42 -12.13
C SER A 61 -12.33 -2.02 -12.70
N SER A 62 -11.43 -1.11 -12.37
CA SER A 62 -11.42 0.29 -12.76
C SER A 62 -10.09 0.63 -13.44
N PRO A 63 -10.00 0.55 -14.78
CA PRO A 63 -8.76 0.84 -15.51
C PRO A 63 -8.21 2.26 -15.31
N GLU A 64 -9.04 3.18 -14.87
CA GLU A 64 -8.71 4.58 -14.60
C GLU A 64 -8.36 4.81 -13.11
N ALA A 65 -8.00 3.73 -12.43
CA ALA A 65 -7.64 3.74 -11.02
C ALA A 65 -6.61 4.82 -10.69
N THR A 66 -6.86 5.49 -9.58
CA THR A 66 -6.02 6.55 -9.04
C THR A 66 -4.72 6.02 -8.43
N ALA A 67 -3.85 6.92 -7.98
CA ALA A 67 -2.64 6.61 -7.22
C ALA A 67 -2.91 5.69 -6.00
N GLY A 68 -4.10 5.79 -5.39
CA GLY A 68 -4.52 4.91 -4.31
C GLY A 68 -4.52 3.42 -4.63
N ASN A 69 -4.53 3.04 -5.90
CA ASN A 69 -4.41 1.64 -6.33
C ASN A 69 -3.01 1.28 -6.87
N ALA A 70 -2.01 2.09 -6.64
CA ALA A 70 -0.64 1.81 -7.07
C ALA A 70 -0.11 0.49 -6.46
N ALA A 71 -0.31 0.28 -5.15
CA ALA A 71 0.18 -0.91 -4.46
C ALA A 71 -0.31 -2.25 -5.04
N PRO A 72 -1.59 -2.44 -5.42
CA PRO A 72 -2.05 -3.69 -6.01
C PRO A 72 -1.28 -4.11 -7.26
N GLY A 73 -0.94 -3.18 -8.15
CA GLY A 73 -0.15 -3.47 -9.35
C GLY A 73 1.29 -3.86 -9.02
N LEU A 74 1.92 -3.15 -8.10
CA LEU A 74 3.30 -3.40 -7.67
C LEU A 74 3.44 -4.68 -6.82
N THR A 75 2.37 -5.15 -6.20
CA THR A 75 2.38 -6.38 -5.40
C THR A 75 2.08 -7.65 -6.21
N ILE A 76 1.88 -7.56 -7.52
CA ILE A 76 1.65 -8.72 -8.40
C ILE A 76 2.73 -9.81 -8.22
N PRO A 77 4.05 -9.51 -8.14
CA PRO A 77 5.06 -10.54 -7.92
C PRO A 77 4.87 -11.31 -6.61
N ILE A 78 4.48 -10.62 -5.54
CA ILE A 78 4.21 -11.22 -4.22
C ILE A 78 2.98 -12.12 -4.30
N PHE A 79 1.89 -11.64 -4.90
CA PHE A 79 0.69 -12.46 -5.12
C PHE A 79 0.94 -13.67 -5.99
N ALA A 80 1.83 -13.56 -6.97
CA ALA A 80 2.21 -14.66 -7.81
C ALA A 80 2.88 -15.80 -7.03
N SER A 81 3.78 -15.45 -6.10
CA SER A 81 4.39 -16.42 -5.19
C SER A 81 3.32 -17.13 -4.35
N MET A 82 2.40 -16.38 -3.77
CA MET A 82 1.28 -16.94 -3.00
C MET A 82 0.42 -17.88 -3.85
N VAL A 83 0.07 -17.49 -5.06
CA VAL A 83 -0.74 -18.30 -6.00
C VAL A 83 -0.01 -19.58 -6.39
N THR A 84 1.30 -19.52 -6.60
CA THR A 84 2.12 -20.70 -6.93
C THR A 84 2.01 -21.77 -5.85
N ASN A 85 1.98 -21.37 -4.58
CA ASN A 85 1.89 -22.28 -3.44
C ASN A 85 0.46 -22.67 -3.06
N THR A 86 -0.57 -22.02 -3.64
CA THR A 86 -1.97 -22.32 -3.34
C THR A 86 -2.50 -23.45 -4.21
N PRO A 87 -3.16 -24.49 -3.65
CA PRO A 87 -3.77 -25.56 -4.44
C PRO A 87 -4.80 -25.00 -5.42
N ILE A 88 -4.79 -25.55 -6.65
CA ILE A 88 -5.68 -25.08 -7.73
C ILE A 88 -7.16 -25.16 -7.35
N ARG A 89 -7.55 -26.15 -6.55
CA ARG A 89 -8.92 -26.29 -6.03
C ARG A 89 -9.35 -25.06 -5.26
N LYS A 90 -8.49 -24.52 -4.39
CA LYS A 90 -8.77 -23.32 -3.61
C LYS A 90 -8.94 -22.07 -4.47
N ILE A 91 -8.14 -21.96 -5.52
CA ILE A 91 -8.25 -20.85 -6.48
C ILE A 91 -9.55 -20.98 -7.28
N ALA A 92 -9.91 -22.19 -7.72
CA ALA A 92 -11.16 -22.46 -8.44
C ALA A 92 -12.40 -22.20 -7.58
N GLU A 93 -12.38 -22.57 -6.29
CA GLU A 93 -13.42 -22.21 -5.33
C GLU A 93 -13.59 -20.67 -5.27
N GLY A 94 -12.47 -19.91 -5.31
CA GLY A 94 -12.50 -18.46 -5.40
C GLY A 94 -13.22 -17.92 -6.64
N VAL A 95 -13.10 -18.57 -7.80
CA VAL A 95 -13.84 -18.17 -9.01
C VAL A 95 -15.36 -18.31 -8.82
N LEU A 96 -15.78 -19.32 -8.08
CA LEU A 96 -17.20 -19.56 -7.81
C LEU A 96 -17.78 -18.59 -6.78
N PHE A 97 -17.05 -18.35 -5.69
CA PHE A 97 -17.57 -17.66 -4.51
C PHE A 97 -17.06 -16.24 -4.31
N HIS A 98 -15.97 -15.81 -4.98
CA HIS A 98 -15.43 -14.48 -4.82
C HIS A 98 -16.33 -13.42 -5.46
N ARG A 99 -16.54 -12.30 -4.76
CA ARG A 99 -17.39 -11.18 -5.25
C ARG A 99 -16.86 -10.59 -6.55
N ILE A 100 -15.53 -10.43 -6.66
CA ILE A 100 -14.86 -9.88 -7.86
C ILE A 100 -14.33 -11.04 -8.69
N LYS A 101 -15.16 -11.55 -9.59
CA LYS A 101 -14.84 -12.68 -10.49
C LYS A 101 -13.57 -12.47 -11.30
N LYS A 102 -13.33 -11.25 -11.79
CA LYS A 102 -12.14 -10.89 -12.59
C LYS A 102 -10.84 -11.18 -11.86
N ARG A 103 -10.75 -10.89 -10.55
CA ARG A 103 -9.57 -11.21 -9.73
C ARG A 103 -9.33 -12.71 -9.61
N ALA A 104 -10.37 -13.48 -9.34
CA ALA A 104 -10.27 -14.92 -9.19
C ALA A 104 -9.84 -15.58 -10.51
N VAL A 105 -10.42 -15.14 -11.64
CA VAL A 105 -10.02 -15.59 -12.98
C VAL A 105 -8.56 -15.24 -13.27
N PHE A 106 -8.10 -14.04 -12.91
CA PHE A 106 -6.71 -13.64 -13.05
C PHE A 106 -5.76 -14.58 -12.27
N PHE A 107 -6.08 -14.91 -11.02
CA PHE A 107 -5.28 -15.86 -10.23
C PHE A 107 -5.30 -17.28 -10.83
N LEU A 108 -6.43 -17.71 -11.37
CA LEU A 108 -6.53 -19.00 -12.04
C LEU A 108 -5.65 -19.04 -13.32
N LEU A 109 -5.70 -18.00 -14.14
CA LEU A 109 -4.84 -17.85 -15.31
C LEU A 109 -3.37 -17.85 -14.91
N MET A 110 -2.99 -17.11 -13.89
CA MET A 110 -1.62 -17.08 -13.36
C MET A 110 -1.17 -18.48 -12.91
N LYS A 111 -2.04 -19.23 -12.21
CA LYS A 111 -1.75 -20.59 -11.77
C LYS A 111 -1.53 -21.57 -12.93
N LEU A 112 -2.37 -21.48 -13.96
CA LEU A 112 -2.35 -22.40 -15.11
C LEU A 112 -1.25 -22.06 -16.13
N SER A 113 -1.06 -20.77 -16.41
CA SER A 113 -0.13 -20.30 -17.44
C SER A 113 1.28 -20.03 -16.92
N GLY A 114 1.42 -19.92 -15.62
CA GLY A 114 2.63 -19.46 -14.95
C GLY A 114 2.80 -17.94 -14.96
N LEU A 115 3.55 -17.44 -13.99
CA LEU A 115 3.77 -16.01 -13.76
C LEU A 115 4.33 -15.29 -14.99
N GLN A 116 5.43 -15.82 -15.55
CA GLN A 116 6.13 -15.16 -16.66
C GLN A 116 5.26 -14.94 -17.91
N LYS A 117 4.37 -15.90 -18.22
CA LYS A 117 3.43 -15.75 -19.34
C LYS A 117 2.33 -14.76 -19.01
N THR A 118 1.81 -14.80 -17.79
CA THR A 118 0.75 -13.90 -17.34
C THR A 118 1.23 -12.45 -17.31
N LEU A 119 2.44 -12.19 -16.86
CA LEU A 119 3.04 -10.83 -16.82
C LEU A 119 3.31 -10.23 -18.21
N LYS A 120 3.31 -11.04 -19.27
CA LYS A 120 3.43 -10.57 -20.66
C LYS A 120 2.08 -10.16 -21.29
N LEU A 121 0.97 -10.44 -20.62
CA LEU A 121 -0.34 -10.03 -21.11
C LEU A 121 -0.49 -8.52 -21.05
N LYS A 122 -0.82 -7.89 -22.17
CA LYS A 122 -0.93 -6.43 -22.28
C LYS A 122 -1.75 -5.78 -21.15
N PRO A 123 -2.95 -6.27 -20.79
CA PRO A 123 -3.71 -5.66 -19.70
C PRO A 123 -2.98 -5.66 -18.35
N ILE A 124 -2.14 -6.69 -18.11
CA ILE A 124 -1.36 -6.79 -16.86
C ILE A 124 -0.18 -5.82 -16.89
N VAL A 125 0.52 -5.75 -18.01
CA VAL A 125 1.61 -4.77 -18.22
C VAL A 125 1.08 -3.35 -18.04
N ASP A 126 -0.07 -3.04 -18.60
CA ASP A 126 -0.69 -1.71 -18.49
C ASP A 126 -1.07 -1.38 -17.03
N ILE A 127 -1.55 -2.35 -16.24
CA ILE A 127 -1.82 -2.18 -14.81
C ILE A 127 -0.53 -1.91 -14.05
N ILE A 128 0.52 -2.71 -14.28
CA ILE A 128 1.81 -2.55 -13.60
C ILE A 128 2.41 -1.17 -13.91
N ASN A 129 2.42 -0.77 -15.18
CA ASN A 129 2.96 0.52 -15.59
C ASN A 129 2.21 1.70 -14.97
N ARG A 130 0.87 1.66 -14.95
CA ARG A 130 0.07 2.69 -14.28
C ARG A 130 0.35 2.74 -12.78
N SER A 131 0.42 1.58 -12.13
CA SER A 131 0.75 1.50 -10.71
C SER A 131 2.14 2.04 -10.41
N ALA A 132 3.13 1.74 -11.25
CA ALA A 132 4.49 2.26 -11.11
C ALA A 132 4.52 3.79 -11.28
N THR A 133 3.82 4.32 -12.30
CA THR A 133 3.71 5.78 -12.51
C THR A 133 3.02 6.47 -11.33
N ALA A 134 1.92 5.92 -10.84
CA ALA A 134 1.19 6.48 -9.71
C ALA A 134 2.03 6.43 -8.41
N MET A 135 2.78 5.35 -8.19
CA MET A 135 3.67 5.25 -7.03
C MET A 135 4.88 6.17 -7.17
N ALA A 136 5.41 6.38 -8.38
CA ALA A 136 6.47 7.37 -8.60
C ALA A 136 6.01 8.78 -8.20
N ALA A 137 4.81 9.19 -8.62
CA ALA A 137 4.22 10.46 -8.21
C ALA A 137 4.02 10.55 -6.68
N HIS A 138 3.62 9.44 -6.04
CA HIS A 138 3.50 9.40 -4.58
C HIS A 138 4.87 9.53 -3.88
N MET A 139 5.94 9.01 -4.47
CA MET A 139 7.30 9.20 -3.97
C MET A 139 7.80 10.64 -4.21
N ASP A 140 7.44 11.29 -5.32
CA ASP A 140 7.74 12.70 -5.58
C ASP A 140 7.04 13.61 -4.54
N ASP A 141 5.79 13.32 -4.19
CA ASP A 141 5.07 13.99 -3.09
C ASP A 141 5.79 13.80 -1.75
N LEU A 142 6.25 12.59 -1.46
CA LEU A 142 6.98 12.28 -0.21
C LEU A 142 8.31 13.05 -0.16
N GLU A 143 9.10 13.02 -1.24
CA GLU A 143 10.36 13.76 -1.32
C GLU A 143 10.14 15.25 -1.05
N THR A 144 9.14 15.83 -1.71
CA THR A 144 8.75 17.24 -1.50
C THR A 144 8.35 17.52 -0.05
N ALA A 145 7.58 16.64 0.57
CA ALA A 145 7.17 16.81 1.97
C ALA A 145 8.37 16.76 2.92
N LEU A 146 9.28 15.81 2.74
CA LEU A 146 10.49 15.67 3.55
C LEU A 146 11.42 16.87 3.41
N GLU A 147 11.61 17.40 2.19
CA GLU A 147 12.41 18.61 1.94
C GLU A 147 11.85 19.83 2.66
N HIS A 148 10.53 19.92 2.84
CA HIS A 148 9.87 21.07 3.46
C HIS A 148 9.56 20.87 4.96
N SER A 149 9.68 19.65 5.48
CA SER A 149 9.32 19.35 6.87
C SER A 149 10.22 20.00 7.91
N GLY A 150 11.46 20.31 7.52
CA GLY A 150 12.48 20.88 8.43
C GLY A 150 13.11 19.87 9.39
N GLY A 151 12.80 18.59 9.26
CA GLY A 151 13.33 17.52 10.11
C GLY A 151 13.43 16.18 9.34
N PRO A 152 13.77 15.08 10.03
CA PRO A 152 13.95 13.79 9.38
C PRO A 152 12.63 13.08 9.03
N TRP A 153 11.49 13.56 9.53
CA TRP A 153 10.19 12.90 9.38
C TRP A 153 9.19 13.76 8.59
N ILE A 154 8.09 13.17 8.15
CA ILE A 154 7.06 13.86 7.38
C ILE A 154 6.52 15.10 8.12
N CYS A 155 6.41 15.02 9.44
CA CYS A 155 5.95 16.14 10.29
C CYS A 155 7.09 16.86 11.02
N GLY A 156 8.28 16.93 10.46
CA GLY A 156 9.44 17.59 11.04
C GLY A 156 10.25 16.69 11.95
N ASP A 157 10.50 17.14 13.19
CA ASP A 157 11.35 16.39 14.14
C ASP A 157 10.64 15.23 14.84
N GLN A 158 9.33 15.09 14.67
CA GLN A 158 8.54 14.07 15.34
C GLN A 158 8.15 12.94 14.40
N PHE A 159 8.50 11.69 14.76
CA PHE A 159 7.96 10.48 14.14
C PHE A 159 6.48 10.33 14.49
N THR A 160 5.62 10.17 13.48
CA THR A 160 4.16 10.21 13.63
C THR A 160 3.47 9.02 12.96
N LEU A 161 2.14 8.95 13.03
CA LEU A 161 1.34 7.95 12.31
C LEU A 161 1.51 8.03 10.79
N ALA A 162 1.85 9.19 10.24
CA ALA A 162 2.16 9.36 8.82
C ALA A 162 3.38 8.51 8.43
N ASP A 163 4.41 8.55 9.26
CA ASP A 163 5.65 7.80 9.05
C ASP A 163 5.43 6.29 9.21
N VAL A 164 4.62 5.88 10.20
CA VAL A 164 4.21 4.47 10.35
C VAL A 164 3.54 3.95 9.07
N GLY A 165 2.62 4.71 8.50
CA GLY A 165 1.95 4.34 7.25
C GLY A 165 2.91 4.27 6.07
N MET A 166 3.82 5.25 5.96
CA MET A 166 4.79 5.32 4.86
C MET A 166 5.84 4.19 4.94
N MET A 167 6.31 3.83 6.13
CA MET A 167 7.25 2.71 6.31
C MET A 167 6.67 1.38 5.79
N VAL A 168 5.36 1.16 5.96
CA VAL A 168 4.69 -0.03 5.40
C VAL A 168 4.72 -0.02 3.87
N ILE A 169 4.56 1.15 3.23
CA ILE A 169 4.65 1.28 1.77
C ILE A 169 6.08 0.98 1.30
N LEU A 170 7.08 1.60 1.92
CA LEU A 170 8.49 1.41 1.54
C LEU A 170 8.92 -0.05 1.73
N ASP A 171 8.52 -0.69 2.84
CA ASP A 171 8.79 -2.12 3.06
C ASP A 171 8.10 -3.00 2.00
N ARG A 172 6.89 -2.66 1.58
CA ARG A 172 6.19 -3.35 0.51
C ARG A 172 6.87 -3.17 -0.85
N LEU A 173 7.43 -2.00 -1.12
CA LEU A 173 8.23 -1.75 -2.33
C LEU A 173 9.52 -2.57 -2.30
N ARG A 174 10.14 -2.73 -1.14
CA ARG A 174 11.30 -3.60 -0.92
C ARG A 174 10.96 -5.06 -1.21
N GLU A 175 9.88 -5.57 -0.64
CA GLU A 175 9.43 -6.95 -0.89
C GLU A 175 9.08 -7.22 -2.36
N GLY A 176 8.62 -6.21 -3.08
CA GLY A 176 8.26 -6.27 -4.49
C GLY A 176 9.43 -6.03 -5.45
N ASP A 177 10.64 -5.76 -4.95
CA ASP A 177 11.83 -5.43 -5.74
C ASP A 177 11.70 -4.13 -6.57
N TRP A 178 11.03 -3.11 -5.98
CA TRP A 178 10.80 -1.81 -6.63
C TRP A 178 11.68 -0.68 -6.09
N LEU A 179 12.55 -0.93 -5.11
CA LEU A 179 13.37 0.13 -4.49
C LEU A 179 14.28 0.82 -5.48
N ASP A 180 14.96 0.06 -6.35
CA ASP A 180 15.88 0.62 -7.35
C ASP A 180 15.19 1.61 -8.30
N LEU A 181 13.95 1.34 -8.65
CA LEU A 181 13.19 2.18 -9.56
C LEU A 181 12.56 3.40 -8.87
N LEU A 182 12.04 3.21 -7.65
CA LEU A 182 11.15 4.19 -7.01
C LEU A 182 11.79 4.94 -5.84
N VAL A 183 12.84 4.39 -5.21
CA VAL A 183 13.43 4.95 -3.98
C VAL A 183 14.90 5.33 -4.17
N HIS A 184 15.75 4.44 -4.63
CA HIS A 184 17.21 4.63 -4.62
C HIS A 184 17.72 5.84 -5.42
N ARG A 185 16.90 6.41 -6.30
CA ARG A 185 17.21 7.63 -7.03
C ARG A 185 16.80 8.92 -6.32
N ARG A 186 16.24 8.81 -5.11
CA ARG A 186 15.75 9.90 -4.27
C ARG A 186 16.51 9.90 -2.95
N PRO A 187 17.62 10.66 -2.85
CA PRO A 187 18.49 10.65 -1.66
C PRO A 187 17.73 10.95 -0.37
N VAL A 188 16.82 11.93 -0.40
CA VAL A 188 16.03 12.34 0.77
C VAL A 188 15.17 11.16 1.29
N ILE A 189 14.57 10.38 0.38
CA ILE A 189 13.77 9.20 0.79
C ILE A 189 14.69 8.08 1.29
N CYS A 190 15.91 7.93 0.73
CA CYS A 190 16.87 6.97 1.24
C CYS A 190 17.28 7.29 2.68
N ASP A 191 17.56 8.55 2.96
CA ASP A 191 17.93 9.00 4.31
C ASP A 191 16.77 8.81 5.30
N TYR A 192 15.57 9.16 4.89
CA TYR A 192 14.33 8.91 5.65
C TYR A 192 14.08 7.42 5.93
N TRP A 193 14.38 6.53 4.98
CA TRP A 193 14.20 5.08 5.14
C TRP A 193 15.17 4.46 6.13
N ILE A 194 16.34 5.08 6.34
CA ILE A 194 17.41 4.60 7.22
C ILE A 194 17.31 5.20 8.63
N ALA A 195 16.63 6.37 8.77
CA ALA A 195 16.46 7.08 10.03
C ALA A 195 15.59 6.31 11.03
#